data_a66b31de3ba28a842e12ce5f3f652da0
#
_entry.id   a66b31de3ba28a842e12ce5f3f652da0
#
_cell.length_a   1.000
_cell.length_b   1.000
_cell.length_c   1.000
_cell.angle_alpha   90.00
_cell.angle_beta   90.00
_cell.angle_gamma   90.00
#
_symmetry.space_group_name_H-M   'P 1'
#
loop_
_entity.id
_entity.type
_entity.pdbx_description
1 polymer ?
#
loop_
_entity_poly.entity_id
_entity_poly.type
_entity_poly.pdbx_seq_one_letter_code
_entity_poly.pdbx_strand_id
1 'polypeptide(L)'
;MIYLYLALTIIVGYLIGNINFARIFSWMFAKKDITTVGSKNPGTMNMLRTRGFGEALLTLLMEAVKSGVPALACYFLFKTYFPGYEDLAYFLSAIGAVVGHCFPVFYKFKGGKGVACTFGMFLFHPNCWWVALVMFAICFLLFFFIEYPFIISLTFILTMSIYATCIFALAHVNLYIALIVVLWLNFVLIVFMHRGNIKRLVTGKENKVNFREKVFKKHSKKQIVNDETNIQPTEEGKEKNENTEDKNDETTTA
;
A
#
# COMPACT_ATOMS: atom_id res chain seq x y z
N MET A 1 -31.30 11.74 -4.51
CA MET A 1 -31.11 10.37 -3.91
C MET A 1 -29.82 9.72 -4.40
N ILE A 2 -29.51 9.68 -5.71
CA ILE A 2 -28.30 8.99 -6.25
C ILE A 2 -26.98 9.48 -5.65
N TYR A 3 -26.81 10.78 -5.49
CA TYR A 3 -25.58 11.35 -4.88
C TYR A 3 -25.35 10.88 -3.44
N LEU A 4 -26.41 10.61 -2.69
CA LEU A 4 -26.30 10.01 -1.35
C LEU A 4 -25.75 8.58 -1.44
N TYR A 5 -26.25 7.77 -2.37
CA TYR A 5 -25.75 6.40 -2.57
C TYR A 5 -24.30 6.40 -3.05
N LEU A 6 -23.91 7.32 -3.96
CA LEU A 6 -22.50 7.49 -4.37
C LEU A 6 -21.62 7.90 -3.17
N ALA A 7 -22.06 8.80 -2.31
CA ALA A 7 -21.34 9.14 -1.10
C ALA A 7 -21.19 7.94 -0.14
N LEU A 8 -22.24 7.12 0.00
CA LEU A 8 -22.17 5.90 0.81
C LEU A 8 -21.16 4.89 0.27
N THR A 9 -20.98 4.76 -1.07
CA THR A 9 -19.95 3.87 -1.62
C THR A 9 -18.55 4.28 -1.17
N ILE A 10 -18.26 5.59 -1.13
CA ILE A 10 -16.96 6.10 -0.63
C ILE A 10 -16.79 5.77 0.85
N ILE A 11 -17.80 6.02 1.67
CA ILE A 11 -17.74 5.80 3.12
C ILE A 11 -17.52 4.31 3.44
N VAL A 12 -18.31 3.43 2.81
CA VAL A 12 -18.16 1.99 3.00
C VAL A 12 -16.80 1.51 2.51
N GLY A 13 -16.37 1.97 1.32
CA GLY A 13 -15.03 1.69 0.81
C GLY A 13 -13.94 2.13 1.80
N TYR A 14 -14.03 3.36 2.34
CA TYR A 14 -13.08 3.87 3.32
C TYR A 14 -13.04 2.98 4.58
N LEU A 15 -14.18 2.61 5.14
CA LEU A 15 -14.23 1.76 6.34
C LEU A 15 -13.59 0.39 6.10
N ILE A 16 -13.88 -0.24 4.97
CA ILE A 16 -13.23 -1.51 4.57
C ILE A 16 -11.73 -1.29 4.35
N GLY A 17 -11.33 -0.18 3.75
CA GLY A 17 -9.94 0.19 3.52
C GLY A 17 -9.10 0.29 4.79
N ASN A 18 -9.71 0.62 5.94
CA ASN A 18 -9.03 0.68 7.25
C ASN A 18 -8.48 -0.68 7.71
N ILE A 19 -9.00 -1.81 7.21
CA ILE A 19 -8.46 -3.14 7.50
C ILE A 19 -7.07 -3.23 6.86
N ASN A 20 -6.02 -3.43 7.67
CA ASN A 20 -4.66 -3.53 7.17
C ASN A 20 -4.13 -4.96 7.30
N PHE A 21 -4.11 -5.69 6.19
CA PHE A 21 -3.70 -7.09 6.19
C PHE A 21 -2.21 -7.28 6.47
N ALA A 22 -1.34 -6.32 6.14
CA ALA A 22 0.07 -6.41 6.51
C ALA A 22 0.26 -6.44 8.04
N ARG A 23 -0.49 -5.64 8.80
CA ARG A 23 -0.48 -5.68 10.27
C ARG A 23 -1.06 -6.98 10.81
N ILE A 24 -2.22 -7.40 10.26
CA ILE A 24 -2.92 -8.62 10.68
C ILE A 24 -1.99 -9.82 10.51
N PHE A 25 -1.43 -10.02 9.31
CA PHE A 25 -0.57 -11.18 9.03
C PHE A 25 0.76 -11.11 9.77
N SER A 26 1.38 -9.94 9.89
CA SER A 26 2.60 -9.80 10.69
C SER A 26 2.37 -10.17 12.16
N TRP A 27 1.23 -9.76 12.73
CA TRP A 27 0.88 -10.15 14.09
C TRP A 27 0.52 -11.64 14.19
N MET A 28 -0.24 -12.16 13.23
CA MET A 28 -0.70 -13.55 13.22
C MET A 28 0.48 -14.54 13.12
N PHE A 29 1.42 -14.29 12.19
CA PHE A 29 2.53 -15.21 11.91
C PHE A 29 3.76 -14.98 12.80
N ALA A 30 4.00 -13.75 13.27
CA ALA A 30 5.23 -13.41 13.97
C ALA A 30 5.02 -12.68 15.31
N LYS A 31 3.76 -12.40 15.71
CA LYS A 31 3.42 -11.68 16.95
C LYS A 31 4.08 -10.30 17.08
N LYS A 32 4.44 -9.67 15.93
CA LYS A 32 5.06 -8.35 15.88
C LYS A 32 4.31 -7.44 14.91
N ASP A 33 4.21 -6.14 15.23
CA ASP A 33 3.65 -5.16 14.29
C ASP A 33 4.68 -4.87 13.18
N ILE A 34 4.25 -4.98 11.92
CA ILE A 34 5.07 -4.68 10.74
C ILE A 34 5.61 -3.25 10.73
N THR A 35 4.99 -2.33 11.47
CA THR A 35 5.43 -0.94 11.55
C THR A 35 6.61 -0.70 12.47
N THR A 36 7.04 -1.71 13.21
CA THR A 36 8.24 -1.65 14.05
C THR A 36 9.49 -2.17 13.35
N VAL A 37 9.34 -2.85 12.21
CA VAL A 37 10.45 -3.52 11.51
C VAL A 37 10.59 -3.07 10.06
N GLY A 38 11.78 -3.24 9.49
CA GLY A 38 12.10 -2.92 8.11
C GLY A 38 11.86 -1.46 7.76
N SER A 39 11.09 -1.19 6.69
CA SER A 39 10.77 0.19 6.29
C SER A 39 9.70 0.85 7.16
N LYS A 40 9.19 0.17 8.17
CA LYS A 40 8.11 0.61 9.07
C LYS A 40 6.78 0.94 8.34
N ASN A 41 6.68 0.67 7.04
CA ASN A 41 5.47 0.87 6.25
C ASN A 41 4.57 -0.37 6.33
N PRO A 42 3.27 -0.27 6.69
CA PRO A 42 2.38 -1.42 6.78
C PRO A 42 1.84 -1.83 5.40
N GLY A 43 2.67 -2.49 4.59
CA GLY A 43 2.30 -2.93 3.25
C GLY A 43 3.17 -4.04 2.69
N THR A 44 2.79 -4.55 1.52
CA THR A 44 3.35 -5.72 0.83
C THR A 44 4.87 -5.70 0.72
N MET A 45 5.48 -4.56 0.32
CA MET A 45 6.93 -4.49 0.13
C MET A 45 7.72 -4.57 1.45
N ASN A 46 7.13 -4.14 2.57
CA ASN A 46 7.75 -4.33 3.87
C ASN A 46 7.59 -5.78 4.34
N MET A 47 6.44 -6.42 4.06
CA MET A 47 6.25 -7.86 4.29
C MET A 47 7.28 -8.68 3.50
N LEU A 48 7.53 -8.34 2.23
CA LEU A 48 8.56 -9.00 1.41
C LEU A 48 9.96 -8.87 2.02
N ARG A 49 10.31 -7.69 2.52
CA ARG A 49 11.63 -7.44 3.13
C ARG A 49 11.86 -8.22 4.41
N THR A 50 10.82 -8.32 5.25
CA THR A 50 10.96 -8.77 6.64
C THR A 50 10.41 -10.17 6.87
N ARG A 51 9.47 -10.63 6.06
CA ARG A 51 8.73 -11.89 6.25
C ARG A 51 8.89 -12.88 5.08
N GLY A 52 9.28 -12.37 3.91
CA GLY A 52 9.47 -13.18 2.71
C GLY A 52 8.31 -13.15 1.74
N PHE A 53 8.46 -13.91 0.64
CA PHE A 53 7.59 -13.82 -0.52
C PHE A 53 6.17 -14.31 -0.25
N GLY A 54 5.99 -15.43 0.46
CA GLY A 54 4.66 -16.02 0.72
C GLY A 54 3.74 -15.08 1.49
N GLU A 55 4.21 -14.53 2.61
CA GLU A 55 3.42 -13.59 3.42
C GLU A 55 3.20 -12.25 2.68
N ALA A 56 4.15 -11.82 1.87
CA ALA A 56 4.00 -10.63 1.04
C ALA A 56 2.94 -10.84 -0.06
N LEU A 57 2.96 -12.00 -0.73
CA LEU A 57 1.96 -12.34 -1.76
C LEU A 57 0.55 -12.41 -1.16
N LEU A 58 0.41 -13.09 -0.02
CA LEU A 58 -0.87 -13.16 0.69
C LEU A 58 -1.37 -11.75 1.07
N THR A 59 -0.46 -10.88 1.55
CA THR A 59 -0.79 -9.48 1.85
C THR A 59 -1.25 -8.74 0.60
N LEU A 60 -0.52 -8.87 -0.53
CA LEU A 60 -0.89 -8.25 -1.80
C LEU A 60 -2.31 -8.65 -2.24
N LEU A 61 -2.59 -9.95 -2.22
CA LEU A 61 -3.87 -10.50 -2.65
C LEU A 61 -5.03 -10.00 -1.77
N MET A 62 -4.86 -10.03 -0.45
CA MET A 62 -5.92 -9.58 0.46
C MET A 62 -6.14 -8.06 0.43
N GLU A 63 -5.08 -7.28 0.23
CA GLU A 63 -5.19 -5.83 0.03
C GLU A 63 -5.88 -5.49 -1.31
N ALA A 64 -5.65 -6.28 -2.37
CA ALA A 64 -6.35 -6.14 -3.64
C ALA A 64 -7.82 -6.54 -3.54
N VAL A 65 -8.13 -7.67 -2.89
CA VAL A 65 -9.50 -8.16 -2.65
C VAL A 65 -10.32 -7.15 -1.87
N LYS A 66 -9.78 -6.58 -0.78
CA LYS A 66 -10.53 -5.63 0.05
C LYS A 66 -10.94 -4.34 -0.69
N SER A 67 -10.18 -3.95 -1.71
CA SER A 67 -10.51 -2.79 -2.54
C SER A 67 -11.42 -3.18 -3.71
N GLY A 68 -11.08 -4.24 -4.43
CA GLY A 68 -11.74 -4.62 -5.67
C GLY A 68 -13.10 -5.28 -5.48
N VAL A 69 -13.25 -6.19 -4.50
CA VAL A 69 -14.50 -6.95 -4.32
C VAL A 69 -15.67 -6.06 -3.86
N PRO A 70 -15.52 -5.18 -2.85
CA PRO A 70 -16.61 -4.26 -2.50
C PRO A 70 -16.95 -3.29 -3.63
N ALA A 71 -15.94 -2.83 -4.39
CA ALA A 71 -16.17 -2.00 -5.56
C ALA A 71 -16.97 -2.74 -6.64
N LEU A 72 -16.64 -4.02 -6.90
CA LEU A 72 -17.38 -4.85 -7.85
C LEU A 72 -18.84 -5.07 -7.39
N ALA A 73 -19.07 -5.23 -6.11
CA ALA A 73 -20.43 -5.27 -5.56
C ALA A 73 -21.19 -3.95 -5.85
N CYS A 74 -20.56 -2.79 -5.63
CA CYS A 74 -21.13 -1.49 -5.98
C CYS A 74 -21.41 -1.39 -7.48
N TYR A 75 -20.51 -1.87 -8.36
CA TYR A 75 -20.73 -1.90 -9.80
C TYR A 75 -22.04 -2.61 -10.16
N PHE A 76 -22.23 -3.84 -9.70
CA PHE A 76 -23.44 -4.61 -10.02
C PHE A 76 -24.71 -4.03 -9.40
N LEU A 77 -24.65 -3.52 -8.17
CA LEU A 77 -25.77 -2.84 -7.54
C LEU A 77 -26.21 -1.61 -8.37
N PHE A 78 -25.24 -0.78 -8.77
CA PHE A 78 -25.58 0.42 -9.54
C PHE A 78 -25.99 0.08 -10.97
N LYS A 79 -25.39 -0.92 -11.60
CA LYS A 79 -25.82 -1.40 -12.92
C LYS A 79 -27.29 -1.84 -12.92
N THR A 80 -27.76 -2.42 -11.81
CA THR A 80 -29.15 -2.88 -11.68
C THR A 80 -30.12 -1.74 -11.35
N TYR A 81 -29.79 -0.88 -10.39
CA TYR A 81 -30.71 0.10 -9.83
C TYR A 81 -30.51 1.53 -10.36
N PHE A 82 -29.33 1.85 -10.88
CA PHE A 82 -28.92 3.18 -11.34
C PHE A 82 -28.05 3.08 -12.60
N PRO A 83 -28.57 2.53 -13.71
CA PRO A 83 -27.80 2.33 -14.94
C PRO A 83 -27.09 3.63 -15.41
N GLY A 84 -25.84 3.51 -15.82
CA GLY A 84 -24.99 4.63 -16.24
C GLY A 84 -24.15 5.25 -15.11
N TYR A 85 -24.29 4.79 -13.86
CA TYR A 85 -23.49 5.22 -12.72
C TYR A 85 -22.60 4.10 -12.15
N GLU A 86 -22.64 2.90 -12.74
CA GLU A 86 -21.95 1.71 -12.25
C GLU A 86 -20.44 1.88 -12.16
N ASP A 87 -19.80 2.43 -13.21
CA ASP A 87 -18.36 2.66 -13.23
C ASP A 87 -17.96 3.72 -12.19
N LEU A 88 -18.75 4.79 -12.06
CA LEU A 88 -18.47 5.83 -11.06
C LEU A 88 -18.61 5.28 -9.64
N ALA A 89 -19.65 4.53 -9.33
CA ALA A 89 -19.84 3.89 -8.03
C ALA A 89 -18.72 2.91 -7.70
N TYR A 90 -18.26 2.15 -8.69
CA TYR A 90 -17.11 1.27 -8.58
C TYR A 90 -15.85 2.03 -8.13
N PHE A 91 -15.44 3.03 -8.91
CA PHE A 91 -14.21 3.76 -8.64
C PHE A 91 -14.29 4.60 -7.37
N LEU A 92 -15.46 5.14 -7.01
CA LEU A 92 -15.66 5.84 -5.74
C LEU A 92 -15.50 4.90 -4.54
N SER A 93 -16.04 3.68 -4.60
CA SER A 93 -15.84 2.66 -3.56
C SER A 93 -14.37 2.26 -3.47
N ALA A 94 -13.72 1.98 -4.60
CA ALA A 94 -12.33 1.57 -4.65
C ALA A 94 -11.38 2.66 -4.13
N ILE A 95 -11.55 3.94 -4.53
CA ILE A 95 -10.72 5.03 -4.01
C ILE A 95 -10.99 5.27 -2.53
N GLY A 96 -12.23 5.09 -2.06
CA GLY A 96 -12.55 5.07 -0.64
C GLY A 96 -11.67 4.06 0.11
N ALA A 97 -11.57 2.82 -0.42
CA ALA A 97 -10.72 1.79 0.17
C ALA A 97 -9.22 2.12 0.10
N VAL A 98 -8.74 2.75 -0.98
CA VAL A 98 -7.35 3.24 -1.08
C VAL A 98 -7.08 4.32 -0.04
N VAL A 99 -7.97 5.31 0.11
CA VAL A 99 -7.84 6.38 1.13
C VAL A 99 -7.87 5.79 2.53
N GLY A 100 -8.79 4.85 2.82
CA GLY A 100 -8.87 4.15 4.10
C GLY A 100 -7.61 3.35 4.43
N HIS A 101 -6.99 2.73 3.42
CA HIS A 101 -5.70 2.05 3.59
C HIS A 101 -4.54 3.03 3.85
N CYS A 102 -4.53 4.19 3.19
CA CYS A 102 -3.49 5.20 3.36
C CYS A 102 -3.63 5.98 4.67
N PHE A 103 -4.86 6.30 5.06
CA PHE A 103 -5.19 7.12 6.22
C PHE A 103 -6.23 6.43 7.12
N PRO A 104 -5.92 5.26 7.69
CA PRO A 104 -6.88 4.51 8.49
C PRO A 104 -7.13 5.19 9.85
N VAL A 105 -8.40 5.49 10.15
CA VAL A 105 -8.78 6.13 11.42
C VAL A 105 -8.39 5.28 12.63
N PHE A 106 -8.53 3.96 12.54
CA PHE A 106 -8.18 3.04 13.63
C PHE A 106 -6.68 2.98 13.95
N TYR A 107 -5.82 3.46 13.05
CA TYR A 107 -4.37 3.52 13.24
C TYR A 107 -3.83 4.96 13.28
N LYS A 108 -4.65 5.91 13.75
CA LYS A 108 -4.28 7.33 13.88
C LYS A 108 -3.77 7.91 12.55
N PHE A 109 -4.43 7.54 11.45
CA PHE A 109 -4.13 7.94 10.07
C PHE A 109 -2.72 7.55 9.58
N LYS A 110 -2.10 6.53 10.20
CA LYS A 110 -0.79 5.99 9.80
C LYS A 110 -0.97 4.66 9.09
N GLY A 111 -1.19 4.71 7.79
CA GLY A 111 -1.42 3.55 6.93
C GLY A 111 -0.30 3.25 5.94
N GLY A 112 -0.64 2.45 4.93
CA GLY A 112 0.26 2.08 3.84
C GLY A 112 0.25 3.11 2.70
N LYS A 113 0.70 2.70 1.51
CA LYS A 113 0.82 3.58 0.34
C LYS A 113 -0.26 3.39 -0.72
N GLY A 114 -1.15 2.42 -0.54
CA GLY A 114 -2.30 2.21 -1.40
C GLY A 114 -2.06 1.44 -2.71
N VAL A 115 -0.82 1.08 -3.05
CA VAL A 115 -0.49 0.41 -4.33
C VAL A 115 -1.24 -0.90 -4.53
N ALA A 116 -1.27 -1.77 -3.52
CA ALA A 116 -1.96 -3.07 -3.59
C ALA A 116 -3.49 -2.89 -3.70
N CYS A 117 -4.06 -1.91 -3.02
CA CYS A 117 -5.48 -1.56 -3.15
C CYS A 117 -5.76 -1.00 -4.56
N THR A 118 -4.90 -0.13 -5.11
CA THR A 118 -5.04 0.37 -6.47
C THR A 118 -4.89 -0.75 -7.51
N PHE A 119 -4.02 -1.74 -7.27
CA PHE A 119 -3.97 -2.94 -8.10
C PHE A 119 -5.32 -3.67 -8.11
N GLY A 120 -5.92 -3.88 -6.93
CA GLY A 120 -7.27 -4.46 -6.81
C GLY A 120 -8.35 -3.64 -7.50
N MET A 121 -8.27 -2.30 -7.41
CA MET A 121 -9.17 -1.39 -8.11
C MET A 121 -9.20 -1.61 -9.63
N PHE A 122 -8.08 -1.95 -10.26
CA PHE A 122 -8.06 -2.24 -11.69
C PHE A 122 -8.30 -3.72 -12.00
N LEU A 123 -7.81 -4.63 -11.14
CA LEU A 123 -7.94 -6.07 -11.35
C LEU A 123 -9.39 -6.57 -11.33
N PHE A 124 -10.24 -5.99 -10.49
CA PHE A 124 -11.64 -6.44 -10.36
C PHE A 124 -12.61 -5.64 -11.24
N HIS A 125 -12.14 -4.62 -11.96
CA HIS A 125 -13.01 -3.86 -12.86
C HIS A 125 -13.28 -4.61 -14.17
N PRO A 126 -14.56 -4.74 -14.62
CA PRO A 126 -14.92 -5.55 -15.79
C PRO A 126 -14.16 -5.22 -17.08
N ASN A 127 -13.79 -3.94 -17.28
CA ASN A 127 -13.10 -3.50 -18.50
C ASN A 127 -11.58 -3.33 -18.34
N CYS A 128 -11.03 -3.52 -17.12
CA CYS A 128 -9.61 -3.24 -16.84
C CYS A 128 -8.81 -4.48 -16.40
N TRP A 129 -9.45 -5.56 -15.95
CA TRP A 129 -8.82 -6.70 -15.28
C TRP A 129 -7.69 -7.35 -16.09
N TRP A 130 -7.91 -7.56 -17.38
CA TRP A 130 -6.93 -8.23 -18.23
C TRP A 130 -5.68 -7.38 -18.47
N VAL A 131 -5.85 -6.03 -18.67
CA VAL A 131 -4.70 -5.11 -18.76
C VAL A 131 -3.99 -5.01 -17.44
N ALA A 132 -4.73 -5.00 -16.32
CA ALA A 132 -4.13 -5.00 -14.99
C ALA A 132 -3.26 -6.24 -14.74
N LEU A 133 -3.71 -7.43 -15.19
CA LEU A 133 -2.90 -8.66 -15.12
C LEU A 133 -1.66 -8.61 -16.00
N VAL A 134 -1.79 -8.16 -17.25
CA VAL A 134 -0.65 -8.02 -18.15
C VAL A 134 0.37 -7.02 -17.61
N MET A 135 -0.09 -5.86 -17.16
CA MET A 135 0.77 -4.84 -16.57
C MET A 135 1.40 -5.31 -15.26
N PHE A 136 0.67 -6.08 -14.45
CA PHE A 136 1.23 -6.69 -13.24
C PHE A 136 2.35 -7.69 -13.59
N ALA A 137 2.15 -8.54 -14.61
CA ALA A 137 3.18 -9.48 -15.06
C ALA A 137 4.43 -8.74 -15.57
N ILE A 138 4.27 -7.68 -16.37
CA ILE A 138 5.39 -6.82 -16.80
C ILE A 138 6.10 -6.19 -15.60
N CYS A 139 5.37 -5.60 -14.67
CA CYS A 139 5.93 -5.01 -13.47
C CYS A 139 6.65 -6.05 -12.60
N PHE A 140 6.09 -7.26 -12.49
CA PHE A 140 6.72 -8.37 -11.77
C PHE A 140 8.07 -8.75 -12.40
N LEU A 141 8.16 -8.81 -13.73
CA LEU A 141 9.43 -9.03 -14.43
C LEU A 141 10.42 -7.88 -14.21
N LEU A 142 9.94 -6.63 -14.23
CA LEU A 142 10.79 -5.47 -13.99
C LEU A 142 11.39 -5.45 -12.57
N PHE A 143 10.77 -6.09 -11.58
CA PHE A 143 11.34 -6.22 -10.24
C PHE A 143 12.66 -7.00 -10.20
N PHE A 144 12.97 -7.81 -11.21
CA PHE A 144 14.24 -8.51 -11.29
C PHE A 144 15.39 -7.63 -11.78
N PHE A 145 15.08 -6.49 -12.39
CA PHE A 145 16.05 -5.57 -13.00
C PHE A 145 16.12 -4.22 -12.27
N ILE A 146 15.00 -3.75 -11.71
CA ILE A 146 14.89 -2.45 -11.06
C ILE A 146 14.84 -2.64 -9.54
N GLU A 147 15.90 -2.20 -8.85
CA GLU A 147 16.05 -2.34 -7.40
C GLU A 147 15.17 -1.35 -6.58
N TYR A 148 14.43 -0.46 -7.25
CA TYR A 148 13.56 0.55 -6.62
C TYR A 148 12.07 0.24 -6.84
N PRO A 149 11.44 -0.59 -5.98
CA PRO A 149 10.07 -1.04 -6.16
C PRO A 149 9.03 0.07 -6.33
N PHE A 150 9.27 1.24 -5.71
CA PHE A 150 8.31 2.33 -5.79
C PHE A 150 8.21 2.94 -7.20
N ILE A 151 9.30 2.91 -7.99
CA ILE A 151 9.29 3.38 -9.39
C ILE A 151 8.36 2.49 -10.20
N ILE A 152 8.50 1.17 -10.07
CA ILE A 152 7.63 0.18 -10.75
C ILE A 152 6.17 0.38 -10.35
N SER A 153 5.91 0.61 -9.05
CA SER A 153 4.56 0.87 -8.55
C SER A 153 3.94 2.13 -9.16
N LEU A 154 4.69 3.23 -9.25
CA LEU A 154 4.22 4.47 -9.86
C LEU A 154 3.99 4.31 -11.37
N THR A 155 4.88 3.59 -12.07
CA THR A 155 4.72 3.26 -13.49
C THR A 155 3.45 2.46 -13.73
N PHE A 156 3.19 1.40 -12.92
CA PHE A 156 1.96 0.63 -12.99
C PHE A 156 0.72 1.52 -12.89
N ILE A 157 0.65 2.35 -11.85
CA ILE A 157 -0.53 3.18 -11.58
C ILE A 157 -0.72 4.23 -12.67
N LEU A 158 0.36 4.86 -13.13
CA LEU A 158 0.32 5.82 -14.24
C LEU A 158 -0.23 5.18 -15.52
N THR A 159 0.32 4.03 -15.90
CA THR A 159 -0.11 3.32 -17.12
C THR A 159 -1.57 2.89 -17.03
N MET A 160 -2.01 2.36 -15.88
CA MET A 160 -3.40 1.99 -15.67
C MET A 160 -4.35 3.18 -15.65
N SER A 161 -3.93 4.32 -15.10
CA SER A 161 -4.74 5.55 -15.13
C SER A 161 -4.89 6.11 -16.55
N ILE A 162 -3.82 6.07 -17.36
CA ILE A 162 -3.87 6.46 -18.78
C ILE A 162 -4.78 5.51 -19.55
N TYR A 163 -4.60 4.19 -19.40
CA TYR A 163 -5.43 3.19 -20.07
C TYR A 163 -6.92 3.37 -19.77
N ALA A 164 -7.27 3.47 -18.49
CA ALA A 164 -8.66 3.65 -18.07
C ALA A 164 -9.24 4.99 -18.58
N THR A 165 -8.45 6.07 -18.57
CA THR A 165 -8.85 7.36 -19.16
C THR A 165 -9.18 7.21 -20.64
N CYS A 166 -8.32 6.53 -21.42
CA CYS A 166 -8.54 6.33 -22.85
C CYS A 166 -9.78 5.47 -23.12
N ILE A 167 -9.94 4.35 -22.43
CA ILE A 167 -11.06 3.43 -22.69
C ILE A 167 -12.40 4.08 -22.33
N PHE A 168 -12.51 4.78 -21.20
CA PHE A 168 -13.75 5.44 -20.80
C PHE A 168 -14.10 6.65 -21.67
N ALA A 169 -13.10 7.43 -22.11
CA ALA A 169 -13.32 8.54 -23.02
C ALA A 169 -13.74 8.05 -24.41
N LEU A 170 -13.06 7.04 -24.98
CA LEU A 170 -13.39 6.49 -26.30
C LEU A 170 -14.74 5.74 -26.32
N ALA A 171 -15.09 5.08 -25.25
CA ALA A 171 -16.38 4.38 -25.13
C ALA A 171 -17.55 5.32 -24.81
N HIS A 172 -17.30 6.62 -24.69
CA HIS A 172 -18.31 7.63 -24.31
C HIS A 172 -19.15 7.22 -23.09
N VAL A 173 -18.47 6.59 -22.10
CA VAL A 173 -19.12 6.16 -20.86
C VAL A 173 -19.73 7.35 -20.14
N ASN A 174 -20.95 7.17 -19.61
CA ASN A 174 -21.58 8.22 -18.82
C ASN A 174 -20.66 8.69 -17.69
N LEU A 175 -20.62 10.00 -17.46
CA LEU A 175 -19.81 10.62 -16.41
C LEU A 175 -18.28 10.39 -16.56
N TYR A 176 -17.80 10.13 -17.79
CA TYR A 176 -16.37 9.86 -18.04
C TYR A 176 -15.44 10.93 -17.47
N ILE A 177 -15.85 12.21 -17.47
CA ILE A 177 -15.06 13.30 -16.87
C ILE A 177 -14.90 13.07 -15.36
N ALA A 178 -15.98 12.68 -14.65
CA ALA A 178 -15.91 12.38 -13.21
C ALA A 178 -15.00 11.16 -12.95
N LEU A 179 -15.06 10.13 -13.81
CA LEU A 179 -14.19 8.96 -13.75
C LEU A 179 -12.72 9.36 -13.93
N ILE A 180 -12.41 10.19 -14.92
CA ILE A 180 -11.06 10.71 -15.15
C ILE A 180 -10.56 11.45 -13.90
N VAL A 181 -11.36 12.32 -13.33
CA VAL A 181 -11.00 13.05 -12.09
C VAL A 181 -10.67 12.07 -10.97
N VAL A 182 -11.52 11.07 -10.72
CA VAL A 182 -11.30 10.06 -9.65
C VAL A 182 -10.01 9.26 -9.88
N LEU A 183 -9.75 8.83 -11.12
CA LEU A 183 -8.54 8.08 -11.49
C LEU A 183 -7.26 8.90 -11.27
N TRP A 184 -7.26 10.17 -11.69
CA TRP A 184 -6.09 11.02 -11.52
C TRP A 184 -5.91 11.50 -10.07
N LEU A 185 -6.99 11.68 -9.31
CA LEU A 185 -6.89 11.90 -7.85
C LEU A 185 -6.24 10.71 -7.15
N ASN A 186 -6.58 9.47 -7.55
CA ASN A 186 -5.90 8.28 -7.04
C ASN A 186 -4.41 8.29 -7.38
N PHE A 187 -4.02 8.62 -8.63
CA PHE A 187 -2.62 8.71 -9.02
C PHE A 187 -1.87 9.75 -8.18
N VAL A 188 -2.41 10.96 -8.04
CA VAL A 188 -1.82 12.04 -7.21
C VAL A 188 -1.68 11.61 -5.76
N LEU A 189 -2.70 10.96 -5.20
CA LEU A 189 -2.65 10.41 -3.84
C LEU A 189 -1.48 9.43 -3.68
N ILE A 190 -1.31 8.49 -4.61
CA ILE A 190 -0.24 7.50 -4.52
C ILE A 190 1.15 8.15 -4.67
N VAL A 191 1.30 9.12 -5.58
CA VAL A 191 2.56 9.91 -5.69
C VAL A 191 2.85 10.62 -4.37
N PHE A 192 1.85 11.28 -3.77
CA PHE A 192 1.99 11.91 -2.46
C PHE A 192 2.40 10.92 -1.37
N MET A 193 1.83 9.72 -1.34
CA MET A 193 2.22 8.67 -0.39
C MET A 193 3.66 8.17 -0.60
N HIS A 194 4.23 8.38 -1.79
CA HIS A 194 5.62 8.07 -2.10
C HIS A 194 6.60 9.24 -1.92
N ARG A 195 6.18 10.41 -1.42
CA ARG A 195 7.04 11.58 -1.22
C ARG A 195 8.34 11.28 -0.46
N GLY A 196 8.26 10.40 0.54
CA GLY A 196 9.45 9.98 1.29
C GLY A 196 10.44 9.14 0.46
N ASN A 197 9.94 8.28 -0.43
CA ASN A 197 10.78 7.51 -1.36
C ASN A 197 11.41 8.43 -2.41
N ILE A 198 10.63 9.35 -2.96
CA ILE A 198 11.12 10.34 -3.93
C ILE A 198 12.24 11.19 -3.30
N LYS A 199 12.03 11.71 -2.09
CA LYS A 199 13.06 12.46 -1.36
C LYS A 199 14.33 11.64 -1.17
N ARG A 200 14.23 10.38 -0.72
CA ARG A 200 15.39 9.51 -0.52
C ARG A 200 16.09 9.16 -1.84
N LEU A 201 15.33 8.98 -2.94
CA LEU A 201 15.93 8.73 -4.26
C LEU A 201 16.77 9.93 -4.70
N VAL A 202 16.23 11.14 -4.62
CA VAL A 202 16.95 12.37 -5.01
C VAL A 202 18.20 12.60 -4.15
N THR A 203 18.16 12.19 -2.87
CA THR A 203 19.32 12.29 -1.97
C THR A 203 20.25 11.07 -2.00
N GLY A 204 20.03 10.11 -2.91
CA GLY A 204 20.84 8.90 -3.04
C GLY A 204 20.72 7.91 -1.87
N LYS A 205 19.70 8.09 -1.00
CA LYS A 205 19.50 7.28 0.24
C LYS A 205 18.32 6.31 0.13
N GLU A 206 17.78 6.07 -1.06
CA GLU A 206 16.63 5.15 -1.19
C GLU A 206 17.06 3.70 -1.02
N ASN A 207 16.27 2.95 -0.25
CA ASN A 207 16.50 1.56 0.05
C ASN A 207 16.27 0.69 -1.19
N LYS A 208 17.32 0.08 -1.68
CA LYS A 208 17.26 -0.92 -2.74
C LYS A 208 16.64 -2.22 -2.23
N VAL A 209 15.98 -2.95 -3.11
CA VAL A 209 15.45 -4.29 -2.84
C VAL A 209 15.96 -5.24 -3.90
N ASN A 210 16.84 -6.16 -3.51
CA ASN A 210 17.19 -7.29 -4.37
C ASN A 210 16.02 -8.30 -4.38
N PHE A 211 15.10 -8.12 -5.32
CA PHE A 211 13.89 -8.92 -5.42
C PHE A 211 14.20 -10.39 -5.71
N ARG A 212 15.21 -10.64 -6.56
CA ARG A 212 15.67 -11.99 -6.91
C ARG A 212 16.06 -12.79 -5.67
N GLU A 213 16.82 -12.17 -4.79
CA GLU A 213 17.24 -12.80 -3.53
C GLU A 213 16.05 -13.08 -2.61
N LYS A 214 15.11 -12.15 -2.50
CA LYS A 214 13.93 -12.30 -1.61
C LYS A 214 12.91 -13.32 -2.10
N VAL A 215 12.85 -13.59 -3.41
CA VAL A 215 11.94 -14.60 -3.99
C VAL A 215 12.54 -16.00 -3.92
N PHE A 216 13.82 -16.15 -4.26
CA PHE A 216 14.44 -17.48 -4.45
C PHE A 216 15.22 -17.98 -3.23
N LYS A 217 15.74 -17.11 -2.34
CA LYS A 217 16.30 -17.59 -1.07
C LYS A 217 15.22 -18.02 -0.11
N LYS A 218 15.19 -19.31 0.21
CA LYS A 218 14.39 -19.86 1.31
C LYS A 218 14.82 -19.16 2.60
N HIS A 219 13.94 -18.37 3.22
CA HIS A 219 14.25 -17.69 4.48
C HIS A 219 14.52 -18.76 5.54
N SER A 220 15.79 -18.93 5.91
CA SER A 220 16.13 -19.72 7.09
C SER A 220 15.61 -18.98 8.33
N LYS A 221 14.94 -19.67 9.24
CA LYS A 221 14.46 -19.10 10.53
C LYS A 221 15.58 -18.36 11.30
N LYS A 222 16.85 -18.73 11.09
CA LYS A 222 18.04 -18.07 11.68
C LYS A 222 18.28 -16.63 11.16
N GLN A 223 17.94 -16.32 9.91
CA GLN A 223 18.16 -14.96 9.38
C GLN A 223 17.15 -13.94 9.92
N ILE A 224 15.93 -14.38 10.23
CA ILE A 224 14.92 -13.51 10.84
C ILE A 224 15.37 -13.02 12.22
N VAL A 225 16.04 -13.86 12.98
CA VAL A 225 16.56 -13.52 14.33
C VAL A 225 17.77 -12.56 14.22
N ASN A 226 18.67 -12.77 13.26
CA ASN A 226 19.87 -11.94 13.10
C ASN A 226 19.59 -10.54 12.52
N ASP A 227 18.60 -10.41 11.64
CA ASP A 227 18.14 -9.08 11.17
C ASP A 227 17.43 -8.28 12.29
N GLU A 228 16.93 -8.97 13.31
CA GLU A 228 16.31 -8.35 14.50
C GLU A 228 17.33 -7.88 15.54
N THR A 229 18.50 -8.51 15.63
CA THR A 229 19.58 -8.16 16.58
C THR A 229 20.54 -7.09 16.05
N ASN A 230 20.55 -6.83 14.74
CA ASN A 230 21.42 -5.82 14.11
C ASN A 230 20.77 -4.42 13.98
N ILE A 231 19.80 -4.10 14.83
CA ILE A 231 19.35 -2.72 15.01
C ILE A 231 20.36 -2.06 15.95
N GLN A 232 21.34 -1.34 15.40
CA GLN A 232 22.19 -0.46 16.20
C GLN A 232 21.29 0.50 17.00
N PRO A 233 21.55 0.68 18.31
CA PRO A 233 20.83 1.69 19.09
C PRO A 233 21.06 3.06 18.43
N THR A 234 20.00 3.78 18.18
CA THR A 234 20.06 5.18 17.78
C THR A 234 20.83 5.95 18.86
N GLU A 235 21.68 6.89 18.45
CA GLU A 235 22.57 7.69 19.31
C GLU A 235 21.84 8.44 20.46
N GLU A 236 20.54 8.55 20.42
CA GLU A 236 19.73 9.10 21.52
C GLU A 236 19.73 8.27 22.83
N GLY A 237 20.24 7.04 22.81
CA GLY A 237 20.37 6.21 24.02
C GLY A 237 21.68 6.40 24.79
N LYS A 238 22.68 7.05 24.20
CA LYS A 238 24.00 7.24 24.85
C LYS A 238 24.04 8.47 25.77
N GLU A 239 23.30 9.54 25.46
CA GLU A 239 23.30 10.75 26.31
C GLU A 239 22.57 10.61 27.65
N LYS A 240 21.70 9.59 27.82
CA LYS A 240 21.01 9.37 29.10
C LYS A 240 21.78 8.53 30.12
N ASN A 241 22.80 7.79 29.71
CA ASN A 241 23.57 6.97 30.66
C ASN A 241 24.83 7.67 31.20
N GLU A 242 25.36 8.68 30.51
CA GLU A 242 26.49 9.47 31.04
C GLU A 242 26.07 10.45 32.16
N ASN A 243 24.81 10.86 32.21
CA ASN A 243 24.31 11.79 33.25
C ASN A 243 23.86 11.11 34.56
N THR A 244 23.99 9.80 34.68
CA THR A 244 23.60 9.03 35.89
C THR A 244 24.79 8.49 36.69
N GLU A 245 26.00 8.43 36.11
CA GLU A 245 27.19 7.99 36.83
C GLU A 245 27.91 9.12 37.60
N ASP A 246 27.72 10.39 37.23
CA ASP A 246 28.42 11.52 37.87
C ASP A 246 27.72 12.06 39.14
N LYS A 247 26.66 11.38 39.66
CA LYS A 247 25.93 11.84 40.87
C LYS A 247 26.11 10.94 42.10
N ASN A 248 26.89 9.86 42.02
CA ASN A 248 27.01 8.92 43.16
C ASN A 248 28.36 8.95 43.90
N ASP A 249 29.28 9.88 43.56
CA ASP A 249 30.63 9.93 44.21
C ASP A 249 30.83 11.11 45.19
N GLU A 250 29.78 11.84 45.56
CA GLU A 250 29.95 12.99 46.52
C GLU A 250 29.20 12.84 47.87
N THR A 251 29.07 11.64 48.41
CA THR A 251 28.63 11.47 49.80
C THR A 251 29.31 10.32 50.50
N THR A 252 30.63 10.42 50.74
CA THR A 252 31.27 9.66 51.85
C THR A 252 32.62 10.30 52.21
N THR A 253 32.65 11.37 52.98
CA THR A 253 33.71 11.74 53.93
C THR A 253 33.30 13.02 54.67
N ALA A 254 32.72 12.87 55.86
CA ALA A 254 33.01 13.65 57.09
C ALA A 254 32.06 13.17 58.20
#